data_09a56e1519c4c963471ba388a4f32c73
#
_entry.id   09a56e1519c4c963471ba388a4f32c73
#
_cell.length_a   1.000
_cell.length_b   1.000
_cell.length_c   1.000
_cell.angle_alpha   90.00
_cell.angle_beta   90.00
_cell.angle_gamma   90.00
#
_symmetry.space_group_name_H-M   'P 1'
#
loop_
_entity.id
_entity.type
_entity.pdbx_description
1 polymer ?
#
loop_
_entity_poly.entity_id
_entity_poly.type
_entity_poly.pdbx_seq_one_letter_code
_entity_poly.pdbx_strand_id
1 'polypeptide(L)'
;MKISVLTATYNRANLLDKLYASLLINSNNCPDVQLEWLVMDDGSTDNTKRIMEEYCKERLIDIKYFYQENQGKMTAINNLVKVATGDLIVECDSDDYFTRDAFRVVVQALQACKDMGETYALVFLKYTKDGQNMGNNFIEDDYPSTMF
;
A
#
# COMPACT_ATOMS: atom_id res chain seq x y z
N MET A 1 -7.53 -13.92 -4.18
CA MET A 1 -6.81 -12.76 -4.74
C MET A 1 -5.77 -12.30 -3.72
N LYS A 2 -4.60 -11.91 -4.20
CA LYS A 2 -3.52 -11.40 -3.34
C LYS A 2 -3.25 -9.92 -3.65
N ILE A 3 -3.13 -9.10 -2.60
CA ILE A 3 -2.75 -7.69 -2.69
C ILE A 3 -1.35 -7.52 -2.11
N SER A 4 -0.44 -6.90 -2.87
CA SER A 4 0.86 -6.44 -2.39
C SER A 4 0.77 -4.95 -2.06
N VAL A 5 0.86 -4.59 -0.79
CA VAL A 5 1.00 -3.18 -0.37
C VAL A 5 2.48 -2.84 -0.30
N LEU A 6 2.90 -1.83 -1.04
CA LEU A 6 4.28 -1.36 -1.11
C LEU A 6 4.44 -0.07 -0.33
N THR A 7 5.41 -0.01 0.57
CA THR A 7 5.71 1.17 1.38
C THR A 7 7.20 1.44 1.39
N ALA A 8 7.61 2.62 0.91
CA ALA A 8 8.95 3.15 1.16
C ALA A 8 8.94 3.98 2.45
N THR A 9 9.94 3.80 3.30
CA THR A 9 10.06 4.55 4.55
C THR A 9 11.49 5.06 4.76
N TYR A 10 11.61 6.24 5.38
CA TYR A 10 12.90 6.82 5.78
C TYR A 10 12.72 7.69 7.02
N ASN A 11 13.27 7.26 8.17
CA ASN A 11 13.17 7.97 9.46
C ASN A 11 11.72 8.32 9.86
N ARG A 12 10.81 7.35 9.74
CA ARG A 12 9.36 7.52 10.02
C ARG A 12 8.79 6.44 10.94
N ALA A 13 9.61 5.92 11.86
CA ALA A 13 9.22 4.90 12.82
C ALA A 13 7.88 5.19 13.52
N ASN A 14 7.67 6.45 13.94
CA ASN A 14 6.48 6.89 14.67
C ASN A 14 5.19 6.98 13.83
N LEU A 15 5.26 6.77 12.52
CA LEU A 15 4.10 6.86 11.61
C LEU A 15 3.60 5.49 11.18
N LEU A 16 4.45 4.47 11.23
CA LEU A 16 4.15 3.11 10.74
C LEU A 16 3.03 2.41 11.52
N ASP A 17 2.81 2.74 12.80
CA ASP A 17 1.77 2.14 13.64
C ASP A 17 0.36 2.30 13.03
N LYS A 18 0.07 3.48 12.47
CA LYS A 18 -1.24 3.76 11.88
C LYS A 18 -1.48 2.96 10.61
N LEU A 19 -0.45 2.90 9.75
CA LEU A 19 -0.51 2.09 8.54
C LEU A 19 -0.68 0.61 8.89
N TYR A 20 0.15 0.08 9.79
CA TYR A 20 0.05 -1.31 10.25
C TYR A 20 -1.33 -1.65 10.80
N ALA A 21 -1.85 -0.84 11.73
CA ALA A 21 -3.19 -1.04 12.29
C ALA A 21 -4.28 -1.03 11.21
N SER A 22 -4.18 -0.14 10.20
CA SER A 22 -5.13 -0.08 9.10
C SER A 22 -5.08 -1.31 8.20
N LEU A 23 -3.90 -1.87 7.98
CA LEU A 23 -3.71 -3.12 7.23
C LEU A 23 -4.32 -4.31 7.96
N LEU A 24 -4.14 -4.41 9.28
CA LEU A 24 -4.78 -5.44 10.11
C LEU A 24 -6.31 -5.37 10.04
N ILE A 25 -6.89 -4.16 10.14
CA ILE A 25 -8.34 -3.96 10.03
C ILE A 25 -8.85 -4.42 8.66
N ASN A 26 -8.19 -4.02 7.57
CA ASN A 26 -8.59 -4.39 6.22
C ASN A 26 -8.42 -5.89 5.96
N SER A 27 -7.34 -6.52 6.43
CA SER A 27 -7.13 -7.95 6.34
C SER A 27 -8.24 -8.74 7.04
N ASN A 28 -8.65 -8.33 8.24
CA ASN A 28 -9.74 -8.95 8.98
C ASN A 28 -11.11 -8.75 8.32
N ASN A 29 -11.34 -7.58 7.69
CA ASN A 29 -12.60 -7.26 7.02
C ASN A 29 -12.75 -7.90 5.64
N CYS A 30 -11.65 -8.40 5.05
CA CYS A 30 -11.62 -9.04 3.74
C CYS A 30 -10.85 -10.37 3.78
N PRO A 31 -11.39 -11.41 4.46
CA PRO A 31 -10.66 -12.67 4.68
C PRO A 31 -10.36 -13.45 3.38
N ASP A 32 -11.07 -13.16 2.30
CA ASP A 32 -10.83 -13.76 0.97
C ASP A 32 -9.65 -13.11 0.22
N VAL A 33 -9.09 -12.05 0.79
CA VAL A 33 -7.92 -11.33 0.24
C VAL A 33 -6.68 -11.73 1.04
N GLN A 34 -5.70 -12.31 0.37
CA GLN A 34 -4.37 -12.48 0.93
C GLN A 34 -3.63 -11.14 0.85
N LEU A 35 -3.08 -10.69 1.96
CA LEU A 35 -2.31 -9.47 2.05
C LEU A 35 -0.83 -9.76 2.26
N GLU A 36 0.04 -9.18 1.45
CA GLU A 36 1.44 -9.02 1.79
C GLU A 36 1.80 -7.53 1.90
N TRP A 37 2.51 -7.16 2.94
CA TRP A 37 3.05 -5.81 3.13
C TRP A 37 4.56 -5.81 2.94
N LEU A 38 5.01 -5.18 1.86
CA LEU A 38 6.40 -5.07 1.48
C LEU A 38 6.91 -3.67 1.86
N VAL A 39 7.87 -3.61 2.76
CA VAL A 39 8.44 -2.36 3.25
C VAL A 39 9.90 -2.26 2.87
N MET A 40 10.27 -1.19 2.17
CA MET A 40 11.65 -0.81 1.89
C MET A 40 12.05 0.35 2.79
N ASP A 41 12.97 0.08 3.68
CA ASP A 41 13.64 1.11 4.49
C ASP A 41 14.80 1.69 3.68
N ASP A 42 14.65 2.94 3.31
CA ASP A 42 15.61 3.67 2.47
C ASP A 42 16.71 4.35 3.31
N GLY A 43 17.33 3.58 4.20
CA GLY A 43 18.48 4.01 4.99
C GLY A 43 18.14 4.71 6.30
N SER A 44 17.06 4.32 7.00
CA SER A 44 16.69 4.91 8.30
C SER A 44 17.76 4.71 9.36
N THR A 45 17.89 5.73 10.20
CA THR A 45 18.77 5.75 11.38
C THR A 45 18.02 5.82 12.71
N ASP A 46 16.68 5.89 12.64
CA ASP A 46 15.77 5.87 13.79
C ASP A 46 15.36 4.43 14.17
N ASN A 47 14.28 4.28 14.93
CA ASN A 47 13.77 2.99 15.37
C ASN A 47 12.98 2.19 14.31
N THR A 48 12.98 2.60 13.03
CA THR A 48 12.20 1.95 11.97
C THR A 48 12.47 0.45 11.90
N LYS A 49 13.74 0.04 11.83
CA LYS A 49 14.11 -1.38 11.78
C LYS A 49 13.55 -2.18 12.95
N ARG A 50 13.70 -1.68 14.20
CA ARG A 50 13.22 -2.36 15.39
C ARG A 50 11.71 -2.57 15.38
N ILE A 51 10.95 -1.53 15.00
CA ILE A 51 9.49 -1.60 14.91
C ILE A 51 9.05 -2.61 13.85
N MET A 52 9.67 -2.59 12.68
CA MET A 52 9.36 -3.54 11.62
C MET A 52 9.67 -4.99 12.00
N GLU A 53 10.78 -5.24 12.72
CA GLU A 53 11.10 -6.56 13.26
C GLU A 53 10.06 -7.04 14.29
N GLU A 54 9.49 -6.13 15.08
CA GLU A 54 8.39 -6.44 16.02
C GLU A 54 7.14 -6.86 15.26
N TYR A 55 6.70 -6.09 14.25
CA TYR A 55 5.53 -6.45 13.43
C TYR A 55 5.71 -7.78 12.71
N CYS A 56 6.89 -8.04 12.14
CA CYS A 56 7.19 -9.33 11.49
C CYS A 56 7.07 -10.51 12.46
N LYS A 57 7.40 -10.34 13.76
CA LYS A 57 7.27 -11.39 14.78
C LYS A 57 5.83 -11.70 15.15
N GLU A 58 4.93 -10.74 15.07
CA GLU A 58 3.50 -10.94 15.39
C GLU A 58 2.81 -11.91 14.44
N ARG A 59 3.26 -11.99 13.18
CA ARG A 59 2.72 -12.89 12.14
C ARG A 59 1.22 -12.76 11.88
N LEU A 60 0.66 -11.57 12.09
CA LEU A 60 -0.76 -11.31 11.89
C LEU A 60 -1.10 -11.10 10.41
N ILE A 61 -0.15 -10.58 9.63
CA ILE A 61 -0.17 -10.49 8.17
C ILE A 61 1.21 -10.86 7.62
N ASP A 62 1.31 -11.15 6.32
CA ASP A 62 2.61 -11.45 5.67
C ASP A 62 3.37 -10.14 5.47
N ILE A 63 4.42 -9.90 6.25
CA ILE A 63 5.28 -8.70 6.19
C ILE A 63 6.67 -9.11 5.74
N LYS A 64 7.19 -8.40 4.74
CA LYS A 64 8.57 -8.52 4.30
C LYS A 64 9.26 -7.16 4.40
N TYR A 65 10.25 -7.07 5.26
CA TYR A 65 11.04 -5.87 5.47
C TYR A 65 12.39 -5.99 4.77
N PHE A 66 12.72 -4.96 3.98
CA PHE A 66 13.97 -4.82 3.26
C PHE A 66 14.67 -3.52 3.67
N TYR A 67 15.98 -3.50 3.55
CA TYR A 67 16.79 -2.32 3.80
C TYR A 67 17.67 -2.04 2.58
N GLN A 68 17.82 -0.76 2.25
CA GLN A 68 18.81 -0.29 1.28
C GLN A 68 19.49 0.97 1.80
N GLU A 69 20.67 1.30 1.29
CA GLU A 69 21.23 2.64 1.47
C GLU A 69 20.32 3.66 0.79
N ASN A 70 20.23 4.88 1.34
CA ASN A 70 19.30 5.89 0.85
C ASN A 70 19.53 6.22 -0.64
N GLN A 71 18.56 5.91 -1.47
CA GLN A 71 18.54 6.15 -2.92
C GLN A 71 17.25 6.82 -3.38
N GLY A 72 16.40 7.21 -2.45
CA GLY A 72 15.13 7.89 -2.69
C GLY A 72 13.94 6.96 -2.90
N LYS A 73 12.75 7.51 -2.61
CA LYS A 73 11.48 6.80 -2.61
C LYS A 73 11.23 5.98 -3.88
N MET A 74 11.46 6.58 -5.06
CA MET A 74 11.17 5.90 -6.33
C MET A 74 12.03 4.66 -6.55
N THR A 75 13.31 4.69 -6.14
CA THR A 75 14.20 3.52 -6.19
C THR A 75 13.69 2.44 -5.23
N ALA A 76 13.30 2.83 -4.03
CA ALA A 76 12.74 1.93 -3.01
C ALA A 76 11.47 1.21 -3.54
N ILE A 77 10.51 1.95 -4.09
CA ILE A 77 9.28 1.39 -4.67
C ILE A 77 9.60 0.46 -5.86
N ASN A 78 10.47 0.88 -6.79
CA ASN A 78 10.86 0.05 -7.93
C ASN A 78 11.52 -1.27 -7.51
N ASN A 79 12.27 -1.28 -6.41
CA ASN A 79 12.84 -2.51 -5.87
C ASN A 79 11.77 -3.40 -5.23
N LEU A 80 10.75 -2.83 -4.57
CA LEU A 80 9.62 -3.60 -4.03
C LEU A 80 8.75 -4.21 -5.13
N VAL A 81 8.50 -3.51 -6.23
CA VAL A 81 7.75 -4.05 -7.39
C VAL A 81 8.36 -5.35 -7.90
N LYS A 82 9.70 -5.47 -7.93
CA LYS A 82 10.39 -6.67 -8.41
C LYS A 82 10.16 -7.92 -7.56
N VAL A 83 9.77 -7.74 -6.29
CA VAL A 83 9.59 -8.83 -5.33
C VAL A 83 8.12 -9.00 -4.91
N ALA A 84 7.25 -8.13 -5.38
CA ALA A 84 5.81 -8.23 -5.16
C ALA A 84 5.24 -9.47 -5.87
N THR A 85 4.33 -10.18 -5.21
CA THR A 85 3.73 -11.42 -5.71
C THR A 85 2.21 -11.37 -5.76
N GLY A 86 1.61 -10.20 -5.47
CA GLY A 86 0.17 -9.99 -5.52
C GLY A 86 -0.37 -9.85 -6.93
N ASP A 87 -1.63 -10.20 -7.10
CA ASP A 87 -2.40 -9.96 -8.33
C ASP A 87 -2.63 -8.45 -8.55
N LEU A 88 -2.58 -7.68 -7.46
CA LEU A 88 -2.71 -6.23 -7.43
C LEU A 88 -1.60 -5.64 -6.58
N ILE A 89 -0.98 -4.58 -7.08
CA ILE A 89 0.00 -3.76 -6.35
C ILE A 89 -0.67 -2.45 -5.92
N VAL A 90 -0.53 -2.12 -4.64
CA VAL A 90 -1.02 -0.86 -4.06
C VAL A 90 0.14 -0.14 -3.40
N GLU A 91 0.47 1.06 -3.86
CA GLU A 91 1.44 1.92 -3.17
C GLU A 91 0.74 2.67 -2.03
N CYS A 92 1.35 2.66 -0.84
CA CYS A 92 0.90 3.42 0.31
C CYS A 92 2.09 4.07 1.01
N ASP A 93 2.06 5.38 1.15
CA ASP A 93 3.11 6.12 1.85
C ASP A 93 3.13 5.78 3.35
N SER A 94 4.30 5.84 3.96
CA SER A 94 4.49 5.48 5.37
C SER A 94 3.75 6.40 6.37
N ASP A 95 3.27 7.55 5.93
CA ASP A 95 2.45 8.51 6.69
C ASP A 95 0.96 8.47 6.35
N ASP A 96 0.57 7.64 5.37
CA ASP A 96 -0.81 7.36 5.00
C ASP A 96 -1.36 6.11 5.71
N TYR A 97 -2.65 5.90 5.63
CA TYR A 97 -3.33 4.69 6.10
C TYR A 97 -4.64 4.45 5.35
N PHE A 98 -5.08 3.22 5.34
CA PHE A 98 -6.30 2.82 4.67
C PHE A 98 -7.54 3.10 5.53
N THR A 99 -8.63 3.51 4.89
CA THR A 99 -9.96 3.50 5.55
C THR A 99 -10.37 2.06 5.87
N ARG A 100 -11.35 1.90 6.75
CA ARG A 100 -11.78 0.60 7.27
C ARG A 100 -12.19 -0.42 6.20
N ASP A 101 -12.75 0.05 5.09
CA ASP A 101 -13.30 -0.79 4.02
C ASP A 101 -12.54 -0.63 2.69
N ALA A 102 -11.33 -0.07 2.73
CA ALA A 102 -10.57 0.26 1.52
C ALA A 102 -10.34 -0.97 0.63
N PHE A 103 -9.96 -2.11 1.19
CA PHE A 103 -9.70 -3.33 0.38
C PHE A 103 -10.97 -3.88 -0.24
N ARG A 104 -12.13 -3.75 0.41
CA ARG A 104 -13.42 -4.12 -0.20
C ARG A 104 -13.71 -3.26 -1.43
N VAL A 105 -13.52 -1.95 -1.33
CA VAL A 105 -13.70 -1.01 -2.45
C VAL A 105 -12.74 -1.33 -3.59
N VAL A 106 -11.46 -1.58 -3.28
CA VAL A 106 -10.44 -1.96 -4.27
C VAL A 106 -10.82 -3.26 -5.00
N VAL A 107 -11.28 -4.28 -4.27
CA VAL A 107 -11.71 -5.56 -4.85
C VAL A 107 -12.91 -5.38 -5.76
N GLN A 108 -13.89 -4.59 -5.35
CA GLN A 108 -15.09 -4.30 -6.16
C GLN A 108 -14.73 -3.56 -7.45
N ALA A 109 -13.88 -2.53 -7.37
CA ALA A 109 -13.39 -1.81 -8.53
C ALA A 109 -12.62 -2.74 -9.49
N LEU A 110 -11.74 -3.59 -8.97
CA LEU A 110 -11.02 -4.57 -9.78
C LEU A 110 -11.96 -5.57 -10.47
N GLN A 111 -13.01 -6.01 -9.80
CA GLN A 111 -14.01 -6.92 -10.39
C GLN A 111 -14.77 -6.26 -11.53
N ALA A 112 -15.09 -4.97 -11.40
CA ALA A 112 -15.76 -4.20 -12.45
C ALA A 112 -14.87 -4.04 -13.72
N CYS A 113 -13.53 -4.02 -13.54
CA CYS A 113 -12.57 -3.86 -14.63
C CYS A 113 -12.12 -5.19 -15.29
N LYS A 114 -12.55 -6.36 -14.78
CA LYS A 114 -12.08 -7.69 -15.25
C LYS A 114 -12.28 -7.94 -16.75
N ASP A 115 -13.28 -7.33 -17.36
CA ASP A 115 -13.61 -7.53 -18.77
C ASP A 115 -12.83 -6.61 -19.73
N MET A 116 -11.98 -5.74 -19.21
CA MET A 116 -11.23 -4.77 -20.02
C MET A 116 -10.03 -5.37 -20.77
N GLY A 117 -9.61 -6.60 -20.41
CA GLY A 117 -8.64 -7.41 -21.19
C GLY A 117 -7.20 -6.89 -21.28
N GLU A 118 -6.90 -5.75 -20.68
CA GLU A 118 -5.60 -5.08 -20.72
C GLU A 118 -5.07 -4.75 -19.31
N THR A 119 -3.81 -4.35 -19.22
CA THR A 119 -3.23 -3.82 -17.98
C THR A 119 -3.88 -2.47 -17.66
N TYR A 120 -4.43 -2.33 -16.46
CA TYR A 120 -5.06 -1.10 -16.01
C TYR A 120 -4.51 -0.67 -14.64
N ALA A 121 -4.64 0.61 -14.35
CA ALA A 121 -4.38 1.15 -13.04
C ALA A 121 -5.67 1.70 -12.43
N LEU A 122 -5.86 1.45 -11.14
CA LEU A 122 -6.94 2.03 -10.35
C LEU A 122 -6.38 3.19 -9.54
N VAL A 123 -7.02 4.34 -9.62
CA VAL A 123 -6.62 5.53 -8.86
C VAL A 123 -7.76 5.88 -7.90
N PHE A 124 -7.43 6.02 -6.63
CA PHE A 124 -8.39 6.37 -5.57
C PHE A 124 -8.07 7.75 -5.01
N LEU A 125 -9.12 8.47 -4.62
CA LEU A 125 -8.97 9.76 -3.96
C LEU A 125 -8.39 9.56 -2.55
N LYS A 126 -7.45 10.44 -2.17
CA LYS A 126 -7.00 10.58 -0.80
C LYS A 126 -7.82 11.64 -0.08
N TYR A 127 -8.05 11.42 1.19
CA TYR A 127 -8.77 12.35 2.06
C TYR A 127 -7.93 12.69 3.29
N THR A 128 -8.05 13.94 3.75
CA THR A 128 -7.54 14.33 5.06
C THR A 128 -8.32 13.63 6.16
N LYS A 129 -7.79 13.66 7.39
CA LYS A 129 -8.48 13.13 8.58
C LYS A 129 -9.86 13.76 8.80
N ASP A 130 -10.04 15.01 8.37
CA ASP A 130 -11.29 15.76 8.48
C ASP A 130 -12.21 15.55 7.26
N GLY A 131 -11.91 14.59 6.40
CA GLY A 131 -12.73 14.21 5.25
C GLY A 131 -12.63 15.14 4.04
N GLN A 132 -11.61 16.01 3.99
CA GLN A 132 -11.37 16.87 2.83
C GLN A 132 -10.59 16.10 1.76
N ASN A 133 -10.99 16.23 0.51
CA ASN A 133 -10.27 15.65 -0.62
C ASN A 133 -8.87 16.28 -0.78
N MET A 134 -7.84 15.45 -0.91
CA MET A 134 -6.45 15.86 -1.12
C MET A 134 -6.10 15.82 -2.62
N GLY A 135 -6.76 16.62 -3.41
CA GLY A 135 -6.53 16.68 -4.85
C GLY A 135 -7.75 17.16 -5.60
N ASN A 136 -7.70 17.05 -6.91
CA ASN A 136 -8.86 17.36 -7.76
C ASN A 136 -9.76 16.12 -7.83
N ASN A 137 -11.08 16.35 -7.85
CA ASN A 137 -12.03 15.27 -8.16
C ASN A 137 -11.82 14.80 -9.59
N PHE A 138 -12.03 13.51 -9.83
CA PHE A 138 -12.12 12.99 -11.19
C PHE A 138 -13.31 13.64 -11.89
N ILE A 139 -13.16 13.90 -13.19
CA ILE A 139 -14.22 14.47 -14.01
C ILE A 139 -15.27 13.40 -14.32
N GLU A 140 -14.84 12.15 -14.44
CA GLU A 140 -15.65 10.95 -14.69
C GLU A 140 -15.12 9.79 -13.84
N ASP A 141 -15.98 8.84 -13.49
CA ASP A 141 -15.60 7.66 -12.70
C ASP A 141 -14.69 6.70 -13.49
N ASP A 142 -14.83 6.67 -14.83
CA ASP A 142 -14.01 5.86 -15.73
C ASP A 142 -13.26 6.77 -16.72
N TYR A 143 -11.99 6.99 -16.48
CA TYR A 143 -11.15 7.79 -17.36
C TYR A 143 -10.19 6.87 -18.12
N PRO A 144 -10.39 6.64 -19.44
CA PRO A 144 -9.41 5.93 -20.24
C PRO A 144 -8.16 6.79 -20.35
N SER A 145 -7.10 6.41 -19.67
CA SER A 145 -5.79 7.06 -19.80
C SER A 145 -4.77 6.07 -20.34
N THR A 146 -4.01 6.51 -21.32
CA THR A 146 -2.80 5.80 -21.74
C THR A 146 -1.68 6.18 -20.79
N MET A 147 -1.23 5.24 -19.95
CA MET A 147 0.03 5.39 -19.23
C MET A 147 1.18 5.09 -20.19
N PHE A 148 2.10 6.04 -20.31
CA PHE A 148 3.36 5.86 -21.02
C PHE A 148 4.46 5.41 -20.07
#